data_08628bfb72693de6ec68a747b0e6e55c
#
_entry.id   08628bfb72693de6ec68a747b0e6e55c
#
_cell.length_a   1.000
_cell.length_b   1.000
_cell.length_c   1.000
_cell.angle_alpha   90.00
_cell.angle_beta   90.00
_cell.angle_gamma   90.00
#
_symmetry.space_group_name_H-M   'P 1'
#
loop_
_entity.id
_entity.type
_entity.pdbx_description
1 polymer ?
#
loop_
_entity_poly.entity_id
_entity_poly.type
_entity_poly.pdbx_seq_one_letter_code
_entity_poly.pdbx_strand_id
1 'polypeptide(L)'
;NNGQAMFWTNPSVNAQINAMLGYDLVVLQYGLNIMQPGVKNYTNYAGQIEKMIAYVRQCFPGAAVLVLGVSDRSVKTDAGFEPMDAIPHMLDCQRRAARNTGAAFWPTCDAMRALGGMEQFVKNGWAGKDYTHINYAGGRRVAWALFDAINAGVSEVYTEQRIASLRRTAAQAVLDSARRAAVDRSILPAPSSAPLNPRAQ
;
A
#
# COMPACT_ATOMS: atom_id res chain seq x y z
N ASN A 1 -18.23 -1.82 -19.80
CA ASN A 1 -18.57 -2.86 -18.96
C ASN A 1 -17.40 -3.41 -18.17
N ASN A 2 -17.06 -2.76 -17.07
CA ASN A 2 -16.31 -3.37 -15.98
C ASN A 2 -14.85 -3.66 -16.25
N GLY A 3 -14.17 -2.87 -17.04
CA GLY A 3 -12.73 -2.99 -17.27
C GLY A 3 -12.30 -4.26 -18.04
N GLN A 4 -13.21 -5.17 -18.31
CA GLN A 4 -12.89 -6.35 -19.12
C GLN A 4 -12.37 -5.96 -20.51
N ALA A 5 -12.87 -4.89 -21.09
CA ALA A 5 -12.41 -4.40 -22.38
C ALA A 5 -10.91 -4.07 -22.40
N MET A 6 -10.34 -3.64 -21.27
CA MET A 6 -8.92 -3.33 -21.17
C MET A 6 -8.03 -4.55 -21.42
N PHE A 7 -8.45 -5.75 -20.99
CA PHE A 7 -7.67 -6.99 -21.18
C PHE A 7 -7.73 -7.56 -22.57
N TRP A 8 -8.65 -7.10 -23.41
CA TRP A 8 -8.74 -7.48 -24.81
C TRP A 8 -7.94 -6.55 -25.72
N THR A 9 -7.41 -5.46 -25.16
CA THR A 9 -6.61 -4.49 -25.91
C THR A 9 -5.14 -4.94 -25.89
N ASN A 10 -4.45 -4.76 -27.01
CA ASN A 10 -3.02 -5.02 -27.07
C ASN A 10 -2.28 -4.13 -26.04
N PRO A 11 -1.41 -4.68 -25.19
CA PRO A 11 -0.68 -3.91 -24.19
C PRO A 11 0.08 -2.71 -24.76
N SER A 12 0.60 -2.82 -25.99
CA SER A 12 1.33 -1.74 -26.65
C SER A 12 0.47 -0.49 -26.91
N VAL A 13 -0.82 -0.66 -27.16
CA VAL A 13 -1.75 0.46 -27.35
C VAL A 13 -1.94 1.23 -26.04
N ASN A 14 -2.16 0.49 -24.93
CA ASN A 14 -2.29 1.11 -23.60
C ASN A 14 -0.94 1.74 -23.17
N ALA A 15 0.19 1.15 -23.51
CA ALA A 15 1.50 1.73 -23.22
C ALA A 15 1.73 3.06 -23.98
N GLN A 16 1.25 3.17 -25.23
CA GLN A 16 1.30 4.42 -25.99
C GLN A 16 0.40 5.50 -25.33
N ILE A 17 -0.79 5.13 -24.88
CA ILE A 17 -1.67 6.05 -24.15
C ILE A 17 -0.99 6.50 -22.84
N ASN A 18 -0.34 5.58 -22.12
CA ASN A 18 0.41 5.93 -20.92
C ASN A 18 1.58 6.87 -21.21
N ALA A 19 2.30 6.66 -22.29
CA ALA A 19 3.39 7.55 -22.70
C ALA A 19 2.90 9.00 -22.96
N MET A 20 1.65 9.16 -23.39
CA MET A 20 1.04 10.48 -23.60
C MET A 20 0.50 11.12 -22.30
N LEU A 21 -0.04 10.33 -21.40
CA LEU A 21 -0.78 10.80 -20.22
C LEU A 21 0.04 10.73 -18.92
N GLY A 22 1.03 9.85 -18.82
CA GLY A 22 1.96 9.76 -17.69
C GLY A 22 1.29 9.35 -16.38
N TYR A 23 0.65 8.18 -16.33
CA TYR A 23 0.02 7.71 -15.10
C TYR A 23 1.05 7.19 -14.09
N ASP A 24 0.98 7.70 -12.85
CA ASP A 24 1.79 7.25 -11.71
C ASP A 24 1.14 6.13 -10.91
N LEU A 25 -0.17 6.00 -11.00
CA LEU A 25 -0.96 5.03 -10.23
C LEU A 25 -2.09 4.44 -11.08
N VAL A 26 -2.20 3.11 -11.08
CA VAL A 26 -3.34 2.38 -11.63
C VAL A 26 -4.10 1.72 -10.49
N VAL A 27 -5.40 2.03 -10.38
CA VAL A 27 -6.29 1.48 -9.36
C VAL A 27 -7.17 0.40 -9.96
N LEU A 28 -7.13 -0.80 -9.39
CA LEU A 28 -7.94 -1.95 -9.79
C LEU A 28 -9.03 -2.21 -8.76
N GLN A 29 -10.29 -2.11 -9.18
CA GLN A 29 -11.45 -2.40 -8.34
C GLN A 29 -12.35 -3.44 -9.02
N TYR A 30 -12.21 -4.70 -8.62
CA TYR A 30 -12.91 -5.84 -9.20
C TYR A 30 -13.37 -6.81 -8.11
N GLY A 31 -14.21 -7.77 -8.48
CA GLY A 31 -14.59 -8.90 -7.63
C GLY A 31 -16.01 -8.86 -7.09
N LEU A 32 -16.62 -7.69 -6.96
CA LEU A 32 -17.96 -7.57 -6.36
C LEU A 32 -19.02 -8.40 -7.10
N ASN A 33 -18.96 -8.44 -8.43
CA ASN A 33 -19.94 -9.16 -9.27
C ASN A 33 -19.70 -10.66 -9.36
N ILE A 34 -18.57 -11.15 -8.84
CA ILE A 34 -18.21 -12.59 -8.86
C ILE A 34 -18.64 -13.25 -7.56
N MET A 35 -18.78 -12.47 -6.50
CA MET A 35 -19.17 -13.01 -5.20
C MET A 35 -20.61 -13.53 -5.21
N GLN A 36 -20.77 -14.71 -4.63
CA GLN A 36 -22.06 -15.36 -4.40
C GLN A 36 -22.15 -15.80 -2.95
N PRO A 37 -23.35 -15.75 -2.34
CA PRO A 37 -23.56 -16.27 -0.99
C PRO A 37 -23.11 -17.73 -0.88
N GLY A 38 -22.47 -18.11 0.22
CA GLY A 38 -21.98 -19.45 0.49
C GLY A 38 -20.67 -19.83 -0.21
N VAL A 39 -20.18 -19.04 -1.16
CA VAL A 39 -18.90 -19.32 -1.84
C VAL A 39 -17.74 -18.86 -0.97
N LYS A 40 -16.86 -19.79 -0.60
CA LYS A 40 -15.71 -19.57 0.28
C LYS A 40 -14.36 -19.71 -0.43
N ASN A 41 -14.32 -20.21 -1.65
CA ASN A 41 -13.08 -20.45 -2.37
C ASN A 41 -12.98 -19.59 -3.64
N TYR A 42 -12.02 -18.66 -3.64
CA TYR A 42 -11.72 -17.77 -4.75
C TYR A 42 -10.28 -17.96 -5.28
N THR A 43 -9.66 -19.13 -5.08
CA THR A 43 -8.27 -19.39 -5.48
C THR A 43 -8.02 -19.15 -6.97
N ASN A 44 -8.92 -19.61 -7.84
CA ASN A 44 -8.82 -19.37 -9.28
C ASN A 44 -8.90 -17.88 -9.63
N TYR A 45 -9.67 -17.13 -8.86
CA TYR A 45 -9.79 -15.69 -9.06
C TYR A 45 -8.53 -14.94 -8.62
N ALA A 46 -7.80 -15.43 -7.61
CA ALA A 46 -6.50 -14.86 -7.26
C ALA A 46 -5.54 -14.88 -8.44
N GLY A 47 -5.43 -16.02 -9.14
CA GLY A 47 -4.61 -16.12 -10.35
C GLY A 47 -5.06 -15.20 -11.49
N GLN A 48 -6.35 -14.90 -11.59
CA GLN A 48 -6.86 -13.91 -12.56
C GLN A 48 -6.43 -12.49 -12.18
N ILE A 49 -6.49 -12.12 -10.91
CA ILE A 49 -6.02 -10.82 -10.42
C ILE A 49 -4.51 -10.67 -10.65
N GLU A 50 -3.73 -11.71 -10.39
CA GLU A 50 -2.29 -11.70 -10.64
C GLU A 50 -1.95 -11.48 -12.12
N LYS A 51 -2.65 -12.16 -13.03
CA LYS A 51 -2.54 -11.95 -14.48
C LYS A 51 -2.94 -10.52 -14.88
N MET A 52 -3.99 -10.00 -14.26
CA MET A 52 -4.46 -8.63 -14.48
C MET A 52 -3.41 -7.61 -14.08
N ILE A 53 -2.77 -7.78 -12.92
CA ILE A 53 -1.68 -6.91 -12.45
C ILE A 53 -0.48 -7.00 -13.38
N ALA A 54 -0.11 -8.19 -13.84
CA ALA A 54 0.97 -8.38 -14.79
C ALA A 54 0.69 -7.66 -16.12
N TYR A 55 -0.53 -7.75 -16.64
CA TYR A 55 -0.97 -7.02 -17.81
C TYR A 55 -0.89 -5.50 -17.62
N VAL A 56 -1.39 -4.99 -16.49
CA VAL A 56 -1.31 -3.56 -16.16
C VAL A 56 0.12 -3.06 -16.17
N ARG A 57 1.06 -3.81 -15.62
CA ARG A 57 2.48 -3.44 -15.62
C ARG A 57 3.11 -3.38 -17.02
N GLN A 58 2.63 -4.20 -17.96
CA GLN A 58 3.04 -4.10 -19.36
C GLN A 58 2.48 -2.84 -20.02
N CYS A 59 1.24 -2.47 -19.68
CA CYS A 59 0.57 -1.31 -20.25
C CYS A 59 1.07 0.01 -19.65
N PHE A 60 1.44 0.01 -18.38
CA PHE A 60 1.76 1.21 -17.58
C PHE A 60 3.10 1.01 -16.85
N PRO A 61 4.21 0.90 -17.60
CA PRO A 61 5.53 0.72 -16.99
C PRO A 61 5.88 1.93 -16.10
N GLY A 62 6.29 1.64 -14.86
CA GLY A 62 6.61 2.65 -13.86
C GLY A 62 5.45 3.07 -12.97
N ALA A 63 4.20 2.82 -13.35
CA ALA A 63 3.05 3.13 -12.50
C ALA A 63 2.93 2.14 -11.33
N ALA A 64 2.61 2.66 -10.14
CA ALA A 64 2.22 1.83 -9.01
C ALA A 64 0.86 1.17 -9.27
N VAL A 65 0.64 -0.01 -8.70
CA VAL A 65 -0.66 -0.70 -8.80
C VAL A 65 -1.27 -0.82 -7.41
N LEU A 66 -2.51 -0.35 -7.28
CA LEU A 66 -3.32 -0.45 -6.08
C LEU A 66 -4.55 -1.32 -6.35
N VAL A 67 -4.70 -2.40 -5.61
CA VAL A 67 -5.92 -3.21 -5.60
C VAL A 67 -6.84 -2.69 -4.50
N LEU A 68 -8.01 -2.18 -4.88
CA LEU A 68 -9.09 -1.91 -3.94
C LEU A 68 -9.84 -3.21 -3.68
N GLY A 69 -9.85 -3.67 -2.44
CA GLY A 69 -10.65 -4.78 -2.01
C GLY A 69 -12.14 -4.52 -2.25
N VAL A 70 -12.93 -5.58 -2.36
CA VAL A 70 -14.37 -5.42 -2.56
C VAL A 70 -15.01 -4.55 -1.47
N SER A 71 -16.05 -3.81 -1.88
CA SER A 71 -16.88 -3.03 -0.96
C SER A 71 -17.70 -3.93 -0.04
N ASP A 72 -18.19 -3.35 1.06
CA ASP A 72 -19.20 -4.02 1.86
C ASP A 72 -20.48 -4.21 1.05
N ARG A 73 -21.20 -5.31 1.31
CA ARG A 73 -22.42 -5.69 0.62
C ARG A 73 -23.26 -6.54 1.54
N SER A 74 -24.58 -6.37 1.49
CA SER A 74 -25.51 -7.26 2.16
C SER A 74 -26.36 -8.02 1.14
N VAL A 75 -26.83 -9.18 1.55
CA VAL A 75 -27.75 -10.02 0.79
C VAL A 75 -29.08 -10.15 1.54
N LYS A 76 -30.16 -10.27 0.78
CA LYS A 76 -31.49 -10.47 1.36
C LYS A 76 -31.63 -11.92 1.83
N THR A 77 -32.00 -12.09 3.09
CA THR A 77 -32.36 -13.38 3.72
C THR A 77 -33.80 -13.32 4.23
N ASP A 78 -34.28 -14.39 4.81
CA ASP A 78 -35.60 -14.42 5.45
C ASP A 78 -35.67 -13.49 6.67
N ALA A 79 -34.53 -13.23 7.32
CA ALA A 79 -34.41 -12.33 8.47
C ALA A 79 -34.22 -10.86 8.06
N GLY A 80 -34.03 -10.55 6.77
CA GLY A 80 -33.76 -9.21 6.27
C GLY A 80 -32.49 -9.13 5.46
N PHE A 81 -31.79 -7.98 5.52
CA PHE A 81 -30.49 -7.82 4.86
C PHE A 81 -29.36 -8.15 5.83
N GLU A 82 -28.50 -9.07 5.45
CA GLU A 82 -27.34 -9.50 6.24
C GLU A 82 -26.04 -9.33 5.45
N PRO A 83 -24.91 -9.04 6.13
CA PRO A 83 -23.60 -8.94 5.47
C PRO A 83 -23.30 -10.22 4.68
N MET A 84 -22.82 -10.06 3.45
CA MET A 84 -22.49 -11.21 2.59
C MET A 84 -21.29 -11.99 3.14
N ASP A 85 -21.48 -13.28 3.39
CA ASP A 85 -20.49 -14.18 3.99
C ASP A 85 -19.27 -14.45 3.08
N ALA A 86 -19.39 -14.24 1.78
CA ALA A 86 -18.31 -14.38 0.81
C ALA A 86 -17.23 -13.26 0.89
N ILE A 87 -17.55 -12.11 1.50
CA ILE A 87 -16.65 -10.95 1.53
C ILE A 87 -15.28 -11.25 2.16
N PRO A 88 -15.18 -11.85 3.35
CA PRO A 88 -13.87 -12.14 3.96
C PRO A 88 -12.99 -13.02 3.08
N HIS A 89 -13.57 -14.00 2.41
CA HIS A 89 -12.86 -14.91 1.51
C HIS A 89 -12.37 -14.23 0.23
N MET A 90 -13.16 -13.30 -0.31
CA MET A 90 -12.75 -12.49 -1.45
C MET A 90 -11.65 -11.50 -1.07
N LEU A 91 -11.77 -10.82 0.07
CA LEU A 91 -10.73 -9.89 0.54
C LEU A 91 -9.41 -10.61 0.78
N ASP A 92 -9.43 -11.81 1.37
CA ASP A 92 -8.21 -12.62 1.55
C ASP A 92 -7.58 -13.03 0.22
N CYS A 93 -8.40 -13.43 -0.75
CA CYS A 93 -7.98 -13.71 -2.11
C CYS A 93 -7.30 -12.51 -2.76
N GLN A 94 -7.90 -11.33 -2.70
CA GLN A 94 -7.39 -10.10 -3.29
C GLN A 94 -6.10 -9.63 -2.60
N ARG A 95 -6.05 -9.69 -1.26
CA ARG A 95 -4.86 -9.36 -0.46
C ARG A 95 -3.69 -10.28 -0.82
N ARG A 96 -3.94 -11.58 -0.97
CA ARG A 96 -2.93 -12.57 -1.35
C ARG A 96 -2.39 -12.28 -2.76
N ALA A 97 -3.24 -12.04 -3.73
CA ALA A 97 -2.83 -11.72 -5.11
C ALA A 97 -2.00 -10.43 -5.16
N ALA A 98 -2.41 -9.38 -4.45
CA ALA A 98 -1.65 -8.15 -4.34
C ALA A 98 -0.26 -8.39 -3.73
N ARG A 99 -0.18 -9.12 -2.62
CA ARG A 99 1.09 -9.48 -1.96
C ARG A 99 2.01 -10.28 -2.87
N ASN A 100 1.50 -11.31 -3.56
CA ASN A 100 2.27 -12.16 -4.46
C ASN A 100 2.87 -11.38 -5.64
N THR A 101 2.20 -10.33 -6.06
CA THR A 101 2.62 -9.49 -7.18
C THR A 101 3.34 -8.21 -6.74
N GLY A 102 3.44 -7.91 -5.43
CA GLY A 102 4.01 -6.65 -4.95
C GLY A 102 3.16 -5.42 -5.31
N ALA A 103 1.85 -5.59 -5.49
CA ALA A 103 0.90 -4.49 -5.60
C ALA A 103 0.43 -4.04 -4.21
N ALA A 104 0.04 -2.77 -4.09
CA ALA A 104 -0.61 -2.30 -2.87
C ALA A 104 -2.04 -2.85 -2.76
N PHE A 105 -2.53 -3.02 -1.55
CA PHE A 105 -3.90 -3.46 -1.27
C PHE A 105 -4.55 -2.55 -0.22
N TRP A 106 -5.79 -2.12 -0.50
CA TRP A 106 -6.59 -1.36 0.46
C TRP A 106 -7.97 -2.00 0.65
N PRO A 107 -8.39 -2.37 1.88
CA PRO A 107 -9.62 -3.09 2.15
C PRO A 107 -10.83 -2.14 2.18
N THR A 108 -11.47 -1.88 1.05
CA THR A 108 -12.63 -1.00 0.92
C THR A 108 -13.76 -1.37 1.89
N CYS A 109 -14.04 -2.67 2.05
CA CYS A 109 -15.06 -3.16 2.97
C CYS A 109 -14.78 -2.74 4.42
N ASP A 110 -13.53 -2.84 4.88
CA ASP A 110 -13.17 -2.50 6.24
C ASP A 110 -13.35 -1.00 6.49
N ALA A 111 -12.98 -0.16 5.52
CA ALA A 111 -13.22 1.28 5.57
C ALA A 111 -14.71 1.63 5.60
N MET A 112 -15.54 0.92 4.82
CA MET A 112 -16.99 1.10 4.86
C MET A 112 -17.58 0.66 6.20
N ARG A 113 -17.09 -0.44 6.78
CA ARG A 113 -17.52 -0.94 8.09
C ARG A 113 -17.14 0.00 9.23
N ALA A 114 -16.00 0.66 9.15
CA ALA A 114 -15.63 1.72 10.08
C ALA A 114 -16.59 2.92 10.05
N LEU A 115 -17.31 3.10 8.95
CA LEU A 115 -18.37 4.11 8.78
C LEU A 115 -19.79 3.56 9.02
N GLY A 116 -19.92 2.36 9.61
CA GLY A 116 -21.19 1.72 9.95
C GLY A 116 -21.67 0.66 8.95
N GLY A 117 -20.88 0.34 7.93
CA GLY A 117 -21.18 -0.71 6.96
C GLY A 117 -22.30 -0.37 5.98
N MET A 118 -22.65 -1.34 5.15
CA MET A 118 -23.64 -1.16 4.09
C MET A 118 -25.02 -0.73 4.62
N GLU A 119 -25.44 -1.24 5.77
CA GLU A 119 -26.71 -0.85 6.38
C GLU A 119 -26.75 0.67 6.69
N GLN A 120 -25.68 1.20 7.27
CA GLN A 120 -25.60 2.62 7.58
C GLN A 120 -25.49 3.46 6.32
N PHE A 121 -24.81 2.94 5.29
CA PHE A 121 -24.74 3.60 3.99
C PHE A 121 -26.11 3.75 3.35
N VAL A 122 -26.95 2.72 3.42
CA VAL A 122 -28.34 2.78 2.91
C VAL A 122 -29.18 3.76 3.76
N LYS A 123 -29.11 3.70 5.07
CA LYS A 123 -29.83 4.61 5.98
C LYS A 123 -29.49 6.08 5.73
N ASN A 124 -28.23 6.37 5.45
CA ASN A 124 -27.75 7.72 5.19
C ASN A 124 -27.97 8.20 3.72
N GLY A 125 -28.55 7.35 2.87
CA GLY A 125 -28.70 7.65 1.45
C GLY A 125 -27.39 7.68 0.67
N TRP A 126 -26.36 6.95 1.13
CA TRP A 126 -25.04 6.82 0.49
C TRP A 126 -24.95 5.57 -0.39
N ALA A 127 -25.92 4.67 -0.29
CA ALA A 127 -26.04 3.46 -1.11
C ALA A 127 -27.48 3.25 -1.56
N GLY A 128 -27.65 2.44 -2.60
CA GLY A 128 -28.95 2.00 -3.09
C GLY A 128 -29.63 1.04 -2.11
N LYS A 129 -30.97 0.94 -2.20
CA LYS A 129 -31.76 -0.02 -1.42
C LYS A 129 -31.54 -1.49 -1.81
N ASP A 130 -30.66 -1.73 -2.77
CA ASP A 130 -30.14 -3.05 -3.13
C ASP A 130 -29.02 -3.55 -2.21
N TYR A 131 -28.59 -2.70 -1.27
CA TYR A 131 -27.52 -2.98 -0.31
C TYR A 131 -26.20 -3.46 -0.98
N THR A 132 -25.95 -2.99 -2.18
CA THR A 132 -24.79 -3.39 -3.00
C THR A 132 -24.08 -2.20 -3.61
N HIS A 133 -24.81 -1.29 -4.23
CA HIS A 133 -24.23 -0.19 -5.00
C HIS A 133 -24.23 1.11 -4.19
N ILE A 134 -23.03 1.61 -3.92
CA ILE A 134 -22.86 2.96 -3.37
C ILE A 134 -23.12 3.99 -4.46
N ASN A 135 -23.71 5.13 -4.08
CA ASN A 135 -23.90 6.26 -4.96
C ASN A 135 -22.75 7.27 -4.83
N TYR A 136 -22.86 8.43 -5.47
CA TYR A 136 -21.82 9.45 -5.45
C TYR A 136 -21.47 9.92 -4.03
N ALA A 137 -22.46 10.08 -3.14
CA ALA A 137 -22.22 10.50 -1.77
C ALA A 137 -21.46 9.43 -0.96
N GLY A 138 -21.80 8.16 -1.15
CA GLY A 138 -21.06 7.03 -0.57
C GLY A 138 -19.65 6.90 -1.14
N GLY A 139 -19.52 7.04 -2.46
CA GLY A 139 -18.22 7.02 -3.14
C GLY A 139 -17.27 8.10 -2.61
N ARG A 140 -17.76 9.31 -2.34
CA ARG A 140 -16.96 10.36 -1.71
C ARG A 140 -16.45 9.97 -0.33
N ARG A 141 -17.24 9.28 0.49
CA ARG A 141 -16.82 8.80 1.83
C ARG A 141 -15.69 7.79 1.72
N VAL A 142 -15.83 6.83 0.81
CA VAL A 142 -14.80 5.83 0.54
C VAL A 142 -13.53 6.49 -0.01
N ALA A 143 -13.67 7.44 -0.94
CA ALA A 143 -12.53 8.16 -1.51
C ALA A 143 -11.76 8.96 -0.46
N TRP A 144 -12.45 9.64 0.47
CA TRP A 144 -11.78 10.34 1.58
C TRP A 144 -11.04 9.38 2.50
N ALA A 145 -11.64 8.24 2.86
CA ALA A 145 -10.97 7.24 3.69
C ALA A 145 -9.72 6.66 3.01
N LEU A 146 -9.76 6.44 1.70
CA LEU A 146 -8.59 6.04 0.92
C LEU A 146 -7.52 7.13 0.89
N PHE A 147 -7.92 8.38 0.66
CA PHE A 147 -7.00 9.52 0.63
C PHE A 147 -6.28 9.69 1.96
N ASP A 148 -7.00 9.60 3.08
CA ASP A 148 -6.42 9.68 4.42
C ASP A 148 -5.44 8.53 4.67
N ALA A 149 -5.76 7.31 4.24
CA ALA A 149 -4.87 6.16 4.36
C ALA A 149 -3.57 6.34 3.54
N ILE A 150 -3.66 6.88 2.33
CA ILE A 150 -2.49 7.19 1.49
C ILE A 150 -1.63 8.26 2.17
N ASN A 151 -2.23 9.35 2.64
CA ASN A 151 -1.51 10.42 3.31
C ASN A 151 -0.81 9.95 4.60
N ALA A 152 -1.46 9.10 5.39
CA ALA A 152 -0.85 8.51 6.57
C ALA A 152 0.39 7.69 6.20
N GLY A 153 0.30 6.82 5.19
CA GLY A 153 1.43 6.02 4.71
C GLY A 153 2.58 6.88 4.15
N VAL A 154 2.26 7.92 3.39
CA VAL A 154 3.26 8.87 2.88
C VAL A 154 3.98 9.57 4.05
N SER A 155 3.24 10.05 5.04
CA SER A 155 3.81 10.72 6.22
C SER A 155 4.72 9.80 7.03
N GLU A 156 4.36 8.53 7.17
CA GLU A 156 5.17 7.50 7.83
C GLU A 156 6.51 7.31 7.09
N VAL A 157 6.48 7.10 5.77
CA VAL A 157 7.69 6.94 4.95
C VAL A 157 8.60 8.14 5.03
N TYR A 158 8.06 9.37 4.95
CA TYR A 158 8.86 10.59 5.11
C TYR A 158 9.52 10.66 6.48
N THR A 159 8.81 10.31 7.55
CA THR A 159 9.34 10.30 8.90
C THR A 159 10.47 9.28 9.05
N GLU A 160 10.30 8.06 8.57
CA GLU A 160 11.33 7.02 8.59
C GLU A 160 12.58 7.42 7.79
N GLN A 161 12.42 7.98 6.59
CA GLN A 161 13.51 8.46 5.78
C GLN A 161 14.29 9.60 6.47
N ARG A 162 13.59 10.52 7.14
CA ARG A 162 14.21 11.60 7.91
C ARG A 162 15.00 11.06 9.09
N ILE A 163 14.46 10.12 9.85
CA ILE A 163 15.16 9.46 10.95
C ILE A 163 16.40 8.72 10.46
N ALA A 164 16.28 7.96 9.36
CA ALA A 164 17.41 7.24 8.77
C ALA A 164 18.50 8.19 8.27
N SER A 165 18.15 9.35 7.71
CA SER A 165 19.08 10.40 7.31
C SER A 165 19.83 10.98 8.52
N LEU A 166 19.11 11.35 9.59
CA LEU A 166 19.69 11.87 10.82
C LEU A 166 20.66 10.88 11.48
N ARG A 167 20.29 9.59 11.51
CA ARG A 167 21.16 8.52 12.03
C ARG A 167 22.46 8.39 11.22
N ARG A 168 22.39 8.45 9.89
CA ARG A 168 23.58 8.43 9.02
C ARG A 168 24.50 9.62 9.28
N THR A 169 23.94 10.83 9.38
CA THR A 169 24.69 12.05 9.67
C THR A 169 25.39 11.98 11.04
N ALA A 170 24.69 11.51 12.06
CA ALA A 170 25.27 11.34 13.39
C ALA A 170 26.40 10.30 13.40
N ALA A 171 26.23 9.16 12.76
CA ALA A 171 27.26 8.15 12.62
C ALA A 171 28.51 8.67 11.91
N GLN A 172 28.33 9.44 10.83
CA GLN A 172 29.44 10.07 10.10
C GLN A 172 30.19 11.08 10.97
N ALA A 173 29.49 11.90 11.75
CA ALA A 173 30.11 12.87 12.66
C ALA A 173 30.97 12.18 13.74
N VAL A 174 30.51 11.02 14.27
CA VAL A 174 31.28 10.22 15.22
C VAL A 174 32.58 9.69 14.58
N LEU A 175 32.47 9.15 13.35
CA LEU A 175 33.64 8.64 12.60
C LEU A 175 34.66 9.75 12.31
N ASP A 176 34.18 10.94 11.92
CA ASP A 176 35.04 12.09 11.62
C ASP A 176 35.72 12.63 12.88
N SER A 177 35.03 12.58 14.02
CA SER A 177 35.61 12.94 15.32
C SER A 177 36.69 11.94 15.74
N ALA A 178 36.43 10.63 15.58
CA ALA A 178 37.43 9.60 15.89
C ALA A 178 38.65 9.69 14.99
N ARG A 179 38.49 9.98 13.70
CA ARG A 179 39.60 10.19 12.76
C ARG A 179 40.46 11.39 13.17
N ARG A 180 39.83 12.50 13.53
CA ARG A 180 40.55 13.71 14.02
C ARG A 180 41.36 13.39 15.27
N ALA A 181 40.77 12.74 16.26
CA ALA A 181 41.44 12.33 17.48
C ALA A 181 42.60 11.34 17.25
N ALA A 182 42.54 10.51 16.21
CA ALA A 182 43.62 9.61 15.82
C ALA A 182 44.79 10.37 15.19
N VAL A 183 44.49 11.36 14.34
CA VAL A 183 45.52 12.26 13.74
C VAL A 183 46.22 13.07 14.82
N ASP A 184 45.50 13.69 15.75
CA ASP A 184 46.07 14.47 16.85
C ASP A 184 47.02 13.63 17.73
N ARG A 185 46.69 12.34 17.97
CA ARG A 185 47.58 11.42 18.69
C ARG A 185 48.84 11.04 17.92
N SER A 186 48.81 11.02 16.61
CA SER A 186 49.96 10.72 15.76
C SER A 186 50.95 11.89 15.66
N ILE A 187 50.53 13.10 15.99
CA ILE A 187 51.33 14.33 15.92
C ILE A 187 52.03 14.64 17.28
N LEU A 188 51.57 14.02 18.38
CA LEU A 188 52.21 14.21 19.68
C LEU A 188 53.58 13.54 19.67
N PRO A 189 54.67 14.31 20.04
CA PRO A 189 56.01 13.74 20.15
C PRO A 189 56.04 12.62 21.22
N ALA A 190 56.81 11.57 20.93
CA ALA A 190 57.00 10.49 21.87
C ALA A 190 57.50 11.05 23.23
N PRO A 191 57.01 10.50 24.37
CA PRO A 191 57.48 10.97 25.67
C PRO A 191 59.00 10.85 25.71
N SER A 192 59.67 11.97 25.97
CA SER A 192 61.13 12.03 26.10
C SER A 192 61.58 11.07 27.20
N SER A 193 62.26 9.99 26.83
CA SER A 193 62.96 9.12 27.75
C SER A 193 64.22 9.86 28.26
N ALA A 194 64.02 10.74 29.22
CA ALA A 194 65.17 11.30 29.95
C ALA A 194 65.80 10.16 30.77
N PRO A 195 67.12 9.88 30.65
CA PRO A 195 67.74 8.88 31.46
C PRO A 195 67.74 9.34 32.94
N LEU A 196 67.20 8.47 33.78
CA LEU A 196 67.37 8.64 35.22
C LEU A 196 68.86 8.70 35.53
N ASN A 197 69.33 9.83 36.01
CA ASN A 197 70.72 10.05 36.45
C ASN A 197 70.93 9.29 37.75
N PRO A 198 71.79 8.23 37.82
CA PRO A 198 72.11 7.51 39.05
C PRO A 198 73.31 8.11 39.69
N ARG A 199 73.25 9.32 40.28
CA ARG A 199 74.26 9.85 41.20
C ARG A 199 73.68 10.90 42.11
N ALA A 200 73.35 10.58 43.31
CA ALA A 200 73.55 11.32 44.52
C ALA A 200 73.66 10.39 45.70
N GLN A 201 74.88 10.24 46.18
CA GLN A 201 75.19 9.69 47.46
C GLN A 201 74.61 10.53 48.57
#